data_d23d0f43048da53cdb8471943bc8fe6e
#
_entry.id   d23d0f43048da53cdb8471943bc8fe6e
#
_cell.length_a   1.000
_cell.length_b   1.000
_cell.length_c   1.000
_cell.angle_alpha   90.00
_cell.angle_beta   90.00
_cell.angle_gamma   90.00
#
_symmetry.space_group_name_H-M   'P 1'
#
loop_
_entity.id
_entity.type
_entity.pdbx_description
1 polymer ?
#
loop_
_entity_poly.entity_id
_entity_poly.type
_entity_poly.pdbx_seq_one_letter_code
_entity_poly.pdbx_strand_id
1 'polypeptide(L)'
;MGIIKAFKLGFDYLKYDEDGNVEATQRAVNDVNLDIEAGDFVAVLGHNGSGKSTLAKQMNALLIPSEGTMWVDDMDTAKEPELWKIRQRAGMVFQNPDNQIIGTVVEEDVGFGPENMGVPTDEIWKRVDDSLKKTGMTAYRYASPNKLSGGQKQRVAIAGVVAMRPSCIVLDEPTAMLDPNGRREVLEAVSELNQKENVTVILITH
;
A
#
# COMPACT_ATOMS: atom_id res chain seq x y z
N MET A 1 19.02 5.79 -7.18
CA MET A 1 18.07 6.90 -7.39
C MET A 1 16.81 6.56 -6.60
N GLY A 2 16.38 7.45 -5.71
CA GLY A 2 15.31 7.12 -4.75
C GLY A 2 14.00 6.79 -5.44
N ILE A 3 13.33 5.72 -4.98
CA ILE A 3 12.03 5.27 -5.49
C ILE A 3 10.89 6.20 -5.03
N ILE A 4 11.01 6.78 -3.82
CA ILE A 4 10.08 7.77 -3.28
C ILE A 4 10.87 8.95 -2.76
N LYS A 5 10.54 10.14 -3.24
CA LYS A 5 11.16 11.40 -2.81
C LYS A 5 10.10 12.40 -2.43
N ALA A 6 10.35 13.15 -1.36
CA ALA A 6 9.53 14.28 -0.97
C ALA A 6 10.39 15.49 -0.63
N PHE A 7 9.92 16.65 -1.04
CA PHE A 7 10.55 17.93 -0.74
C PHE A 7 9.53 18.91 -0.20
N LYS A 8 9.77 19.39 1.04
CA LYS A 8 8.90 20.33 1.76
C LYS A 8 7.42 19.91 1.74
N LEU A 9 7.18 18.59 1.86
CA LEU A 9 5.86 18.03 1.72
C LEU A 9 4.93 18.48 2.83
N GLY A 10 3.76 18.99 2.46
CA GLY A 10 2.70 19.35 3.37
C GLY A 10 1.35 18.84 2.90
N PHE A 11 0.45 18.59 3.86
CA PHE A 11 -0.93 18.22 3.56
C PHE A 11 -1.90 18.78 4.59
N ASP A 12 -2.95 19.43 4.09
CA ASP A 12 -4.06 19.98 4.86
C ASP A 12 -5.37 19.26 4.54
N TYR A 13 -6.07 18.81 5.58
CA TYR A 13 -7.47 18.45 5.48
C TYR A 13 -8.33 19.72 5.59
N LEU A 14 -9.21 19.92 4.61
CA LEU A 14 -10.16 21.02 4.60
C LEU A 14 -11.53 20.51 5.03
N LYS A 15 -12.15 21.20 5.99
CA LYS A 15 -13.53 20.98 6.36
C LYS A 15 -14.36 22.12 5.76
N TYR A 16 -15.45 21.78 5.08
CA TYR A 16 -16.35 22.73 4.44
C TYR A 16 -17.64 22.84 5.24
N ASP A 17 -18.22 24.07 5.26
CA ASP A 17 -19.56 24.31 5.75
C ASP A 17 -20.63 23.90 4.72
N GLU A 18 -21.94 24.09 5.09
CA GLU A 18 -23.08 23.74 4.22
C GLU A 18 -23.12 24.60 2.94
N ASP A 19 -22.49 25.77 2.94
CA ASP A 19 -22.42 26.70 1.82
C ASP A 19 -21.19 26.45 0.91
N GLY A 20 -20.33 25.48 1.27
CA GLY A 20 -19.14 25.12 0.52
C GLY A 20 -17.92 25.99 0.80
N ASN A 21 -17.94 26.83 1.85
CA ASN A 21 -16.77 27.59 2.29
C ASN A 21 -15.89 26.77 3.23
N VAL A 22 -14.59 27.03 3.25
CA VAL A 22 -13.67 26.37 4.19
C VAL A 22 -13.95 26.85 5.61
N GLU A 23 -14.50 25.94 6.43
CA GLU A 23 -14.79 26.19 7.86
C GLU A 23 -13.53 26.00 8.73
N ALA A 24 -12.72 24.97 8.43
CA ALA A 24 -11.52 24.68 9.18
C ALA A 24 -10.44 24.03 8.31
N THR A 25 -9.19 24.23 8.68
CA THR A 25 -8.03 23.60 8.05
C THR A 25 -7.24 22.86 9.13
N GLN A 26 -6.94 21.57 8.88
CA GLN A 26 -6.14 20.78 9.79
C GLN A 26 -4.86 20.29 9.08
N ARG A 27 -3.70 20.83 9.48
CA ARG A 27 -2.40 20.38 9.00
C ARG A 27 -2.13 18.95 9.51
N ALA A 28 -1.96 18.01 8.59
CA ALA A 28 -1.68 16.60 8.88
C ALA A 28 -0.22 16.21 8.59
N VAL A 29 0.39 16.81 7.56
CA VAL A 29 1.81 16.63 7.21
C VAL A 29 2.42 18.01 7.08
N ASN A 30 3.63 18.23 7.64
CA ASN A 30 4.27 19.53 7.64
C ASN A 30 5.77 19.42 7.38
N ASP A 31 6.22 20.05 6.30
CA ASP A 31 7.64 20.19 5.89
C ASP A 31 8.44 18.87 5.91
N VAL A 32 7.86 17.80 5.40
CA VAL A 32 8.53 16.50 5.34
C VAL A 32 9.46 16.45 4.12
N ASN A 33 10.71 16.06 4.38
CA ASN A 33 11.71 15.79 3.36
C ASN A 33 12.17 14.34 3.52
N LEU A 34 12.13 13.54 2.46
CA LEU A 34 12.58 12.15 2.47
C LEU A 34 13.11 11.73 1.10
N ASP A 35 14.01 10.76 1.12
CA ASP A 35 14.52 10.08 -0.06
C ASP A 35 14.70 8.60 0.30
N ILE A 36 13.92 7.71 -0.34
CA ILE A 36 13.92 6.27 -0.09
C ILE A 36 14.47 5.59 -1.32
N GLU A 37 15.56 4.84 -1.16
CA GLU A 37 16.20 4.12 -2.26
C GLU A 37 15.43 2.84 -2.62
N ALA A 38 15.61 2.38 -3.85
CA ALA A 38 15.03 1.12 -4.30
C ALA A 38 15.65 -0.06 -3.52
N GLY A 39 14.79 -0.95 -3.01
CA GLY A 39 15.18 -2.09 -2.19
C GLY A 39 15.27 -1.81 -0.68
N ASP A 40 15.09 -0.56 -0.24
CA ASP A 40 15.07 -0.24 1.19
C ASP A 40 13.89 -0.90 1.92
N PHE A 41 14.10 -1.19 3.21
CA PHE A 41 13.04 -1.49 4.18
C PHE A 41 12.97 -0.35 5.19
N VAL A 42 11.96 0.51 5.08
CA VAL A 42 11.81 1.71 5.88
C VAL A 42 10.63 1.55 6.85
N ALA A 43 10.87 1.78 8.15
CA ALA A 43 9.81 1.87 9.14
C ALA A 43 9.51 3.33 9.49
N VAL A 44 8.24 3.73 9.34
CA VAL A 44 7.74 5.05 9.74
C VAL A 44 7.03 4.91 11.09
N LEU A 45 7.62 5.46 12.13
CA LEU A 45 7.14 5.35 13.51
C LEU A 45 6.52 6.67 13.99
N GLY A 46 5.52 6.57 14.87
CA GLY A 46 4.91 7.74 15.49
C GLY A 46 3.59 7.41 16.18
N HIS A 47 3.12 8.30 17.05
CA HIS A 47 1.84 8.14 17.75
C HIS A 47 0.63 8.29 16.82
N ASN A 48 -0.56 7.88 17.29
CA ASN A 48 -1.82 8.05 16.55
C ASN A 48 -2.09 9.53 16.28
N GLY A 49 -2.54 9.83 15.05
CA GLY A 49 -2.81 11.21 14.62
C GLY A 49 -1.58 12.02 14.22
N SER A 50 -0.37 11.42 14.16
CA SER A 50 0.84 12.14 13.72
C SER A 50 1.00 12.31 12.21
N GLY A 51 -0.02 11.93 11.41
CA GLY A 51 -0.01 12.11 9.96
C GLY A 51 0.59 10.94 9.15
N LYS A 52 0.98 9.82 9.77
CA LYS A 52 1.61 8.67 9.10
C LYS A 52 0.77 8.10 7.95
N SER A 53 -0.51 7.81 8.20
CA SER A 53 -1.42 7.30 7.17
C SER A 53 -1.68 8.32 6.06
N THR A 54 -1.64 9.63 6.39
CA THR A 54 -1.73 10.70 5.39
C THR A 54 -0.48 10.70 4.49
N LEU A 55 0.70 10.58 5.10
CA LEU A 55 1.96 10.46 4.36
C LEU A 55 1.96 9.19 3.48
N ALA A 56 1.52 8.04 4.01
CA ALA A 56 1.40 6.80 3.24
C ALA A 56 0.53 6.95 1.99
N LYS A 57 -0.63 7.59 2.14
CA LYS A 57 -1.57 7.84 1.03
C LYS A 57 -1.00 8.80 -0.02
N GLN A 58 -0.10 9.69 0.36
CA GLN A 58 0.60 10.54 -0.60
C GLN A 58 1.64 9.73 -1.41
N MET A 59 2.31 8.73 -0.80
CA MET A 59 3.27 7.86 -1.50
C MET A 59 2.65 6.99 -2.60
N ASN A 60 1.34 6.82 -2.59
CA ASN A 60 0.59 6.08 -3.62
C ASN A 60 -0.30 7.02 -4.46
N ALA A 61 -0.16 8.34 -4.28
CA ALA A 61 -1.00 9.36 -4.93
C ALA A 61 -2.52 9.16 -4.72
N LEU A 62 -2.93 8.60 -3.57
CA LEU A 62 -4.32 8.64 -3.10
C LEU A 62 -4.66 10.01 -2.52
N LEU A 63 -3.67 10.69 -1.96
CA LEU A 63 -3.75 12.10 -1.55
C LEU A 63 -2.66 12.88 -2.30
N ILE A 64 -3.04 14.03 -2.83
CA ILE A 64 -2.11 14.92 -3.51
C ILE A 64 -1.63 15.97 -2.50
N PRO A 65 -0.33 16.27 -2.43
CA PRO A 65 0.20 17.26 -1.51
C PRO A 65 -0.49 18.62 -1.64
N SER A 66 -0.74 19.30 -0.51
CA SER A 66 -1.21 20.70 -0.48
C SER A 66 -0.04 21.67 -0.66
N GLU A 67 1.16 21.23 -0.25
CA GLU A 67 2.43 21.97 -0.38
C GLU A 67 3.57 21.02 -0.69
N GLY A 68 4.64 21.53 -1.31
CA GLY A 68 5.80 20.76 -1.68
C GLY A 68 5.52 19.78 -2.81
N THR A 69 6.37 18.79 -2.95
CA THR A 69 6.26 17.80 -4.04
C THR A 69 6.60 16.40 -3.54
N MET A 70 5.87 15.41 -4.05
CA MET A 70 6.16 13.99 -3.90
C MET A 70 6.40 13.39 -5.27
N TRP A 71 7.48 12.62 -5.40
CA TRP A 71 7.79 11.82 -6.59
C TRP A 71 7.81 10.34 -6.24
N VAL A 72 7.29 9.53 -7.14
CA VAL A 72 7.34 8.08 -7.11
C VAL A 72 7.92 7.58 -8.42
N ASP A 73 9.08 6.92 -8.37
CA ASP A 73 9.82 6.47 -9.57
C ASP A 73 9.98 7.63 -10.58
N ASP A 74 10.44 8.79 -10.07
CA ASP A 74 10.60 10.09 -10.75
C ASP A 74 9.32 10.70 -11.34
N MET A 75 8.14 10.12 -11.10
CA MET A 75 6.84 10.67 -11.50
C MET A 75 6.27 11.56 -10.41
N ASP A 76 5.82 12.75 -10.76
CA ASP A 76 5.22 13.73 -9.84
C ASP A 76 3.77 13.35 -9.51
N THR A 77 3.47 13.15 -8.23
CA THR A 77 2.12 12.74 -7.77
C THR A 77 1.04 13.80 -8.01
N ALA A 78 1.40 15.04 -8.29
CA ALA A 78 0.46 16.10 -8.64
C ALA A 78 0.03 16.08 -10.12
N LYS A 79 0.71 15.28 -10.96
CA LYS A 79 0.40 15.20 -12.40
C LYS A 79 -0.61 14.10 -12.67
N GLU A 80 -1.85 14.45 -12.97
CA GLU A 80 -2.95 13.55 -13.24
C GLU A 80 -2.62 12.43 -14.28
N PRO A 81 -1.93 12.68 -15.40
CA PRO A 81 -1.58 11.64 -16.36
C PRO A 81 -0.62 10.57 -15.82
N GLU A 82 0.10 10.85 -14.73
CA GLU A 82 1.07 9.94 -14.11
C GLU A 82 0.44 9.06 -13.03
N LEU A 83 -0.72 9.44 -12.47
CA LEU A 83 -1.35 8.79 -11.31
C LEU A 83 -1.55 7.28 -11.48
N TRP A 84 -1.97 6.84 -12.65
CA TRP A 84 -2.19 5.42 -12.92
C TRP A 84 -0.87 4.63 -12.84
N LYS A 85 0.20 5.14 -13.43
CA LYS A 85 1.52 4.52 -13.38
C LYS A 85 2.10 4.53 -11.96
N ILE A 86 1.92 5.63 -11.23
CA ILE A 86 2.34 5.75 -9.83
C ILE A 86 1.69 4.65 -8.99
N ARG A 87 0.37 4.46 -9.10
CA ARG A 87 -0.37 3.41 -8.36
C ARG A 87 0.04 1.99 -8.72
N GLN A 88 0.54 1.77 -9.93
CA GLN A 88 1.14 0.50 -10.32
C GLN A 88 2.54 0.30 -9.71
N ARG A 89 3.32 1.37 -9.54
CA ARG A 89 4.68 1.33 -8.97
C ARG A 89 4.69 1.25 -7.46
N ALA A 90 3.82 1.98 -6.80
CA ALA A 90 3.69 2.01 -5.35
C ALA A 90 2.35 1.39 -4.94
N GLY A 91 2.35 0.11 -4.65
CA GLY A 91 1.18 -0.61 -4.16
C GLY A 91 0.90 -0.25 -2.70
N MET A 92 -0.38 -0.19 -2.32
CA MET A 92 -0.78 0.13 -0.95
C MET A 92 -1.57 -1.00 -0.30
N VAL A 93 -1.22 -1.30 0.95
CA VAL A 93 -1.92 -2.24 1.82
C VAL A 93 -2.49 -1.46 3.01
N PHE A 94 -3.79 -1.54 3.21
CA PHE A 94 -4.49 -0.81 4.26
C PHE A 94 -4.52 -1.57 5.59
N GLN A 95 -4.75 -0.84 6.67
CA GLN A 95 -4.83 -1.36 8.04
C GLN A 95 -5.89 -2.46 8.19
N ASN A 96 -7.07 -2.28 7.60
CA ASN A 96 -8.14 -3.27 7.64
C ASN A 96 -8.27 -3.97 6.28
N PRO A 97 -7.93 -5.28 6.18
CA PRO A 97 -8.03 -6.02 4.93
C PRO A 97 -9.46 -6.16 4.41
N ASP A 98 -10.49 -6.09 5.27
CA ASP A 98 -11.89 -6.15 4.84
C ASP A 98 -12.31 -4.93 3.99
N ASN A 99 -11.58 -3.82 4.08
CA ASN A 99 -11.79 -2.65 3.23
C ASN A 99 -11.06 -2.75 1.88
N GLN A 100 -10.23 -3.77 1.70
CA GLN A 100 -9.41 -3.95 0.50
C GLN A 100 -9.83 -5.17 -0.31
N ILE A 101 -10.16 -6.28 0.36
CA ILE A 101 -10.60 -7.52 -0.27
C ILE A 101 -12.03 -7.35 -0.77
N ILE A 102 -12.22 -7.59 -2.07
CA ILE A 102 -13.52 -7.46 -2.77
C ILE A 102 -13.99 -8.77 -3.40
N GLY A 103 -13.07 -9.71 -3.66
CA GLY A 103 -13.35 -11.01 -4.27
C GLY A 103 -14.12 -11.94 -3.33
N THR A 104 -14.91 -12.84 -3.90
CA THR A 104 -15.62 -13.91 -3.16
C THR A 104 -14.75 -15.13 -2.95
N VAL A 105 -13.69 -15.26 -3.77
CA VAL A 105 -12.66 -16.30 -3.73
C VAL A 105 -11.29 -15.63 -3.72
N VAL A 106 -10.36 -16.18 -2.96
CA VAL A 106 -9.00 -15.62 -2.78
C VAL A 106 -8.28 -15.42 -4.11
N GLU A 107 -8.28 -16.40 -5.01
CA GLU A 107 -7.57 -16.28 -6.29
C GLU A 107 -8.13 -15.17 -7.19
N GLU A 108 -9.45 -14.97 -7.17
CA GLU A 108 -10.12 -13.90 -7.92
C GLU A 108 -9.71 -12.53 -7.38
N ASP A 109 -9.68 -12.38 -6.05
CA ASP A 109 -9.26 -11.14 -5.40
C ASP A 109 -7.81 -10.79 -5.74
N VAL A 110 -6.90 -11.77 -5.65
CA VAL A 110 -5.48 -11.57 -5.99
C VAL A 110 -5.29 -11.27 -7.49
N GLY A 111 -6.13 -11.85 -8.36
CA GLY A 111 -6.11 -11.61 -9.80
C GLY A 111 -6.68 -10.25 -10.24
N PHE A 112 -7.49 -9.62 -9.40
CA PHE A 112 -8.23 -8.39 -9.74
C PHE A 112 -7.32 -7.22 -10.14
N GLY A 113 -6.23 -7.00 -9.41
CA GLY A 113 -5.27 -5.94 -9.72
C GLY A 113 -4.63 -6.10 -11.12
N PRO A 114 -3.98 -7.25 -11.41
CA PRO A 114 -3.45 -7.54 -12.74
C PRO A 114 -4.49 -7.48 -13.88
N GLU A 115 -5.72 -7.92 -13.62
CA GLU A 115 -6.81 -7.84 -14.60
C GLU A 115 -7.11 -6.40 -14.99
N ASN A 116 -7.26 -5.50 -14.00
CA ASN A 116 -7.47 -4.07 -14.22
C ASN A 116 -6.29 -3.39 -14.93
N MET A 117 -5.09 -3.96 -14.82
CA MET A 117 -3.91 -3.50 -15.54
C MET A 117 -3.86 -4.00 -17.01
N GLY A 118 -4.83 -4.82 -17.45
CA GLY A 118 -4.87 -5.39 -18.79
C GLY A 118 -3.83 -6.48 -19.02
N VAL A 119 -3.37 -7.15 -17.96
CA VAL A 119 -2.44 -8.28 -18.07
C VAL A 119 -3.14 -9.45 -18.75
N PRO A 120 -2.49 -10.17 -19.70
CA PRO A 120 -3.07 -11.35 -20.33
C PRO A 120 -3.44 -12.43 -19.33
N THR A 121 -4.56 -13.13 -19.54
CA THR A 121 -5.13 -14.11 -18.61
C THR A 121 -4.11 -15.18 -18.16
N ASP A 122 -3.33 -15.74 -19.08
CA ASP A 122 -2.30 -16.74 -18.75
C ASP A 122 -1.21 -16.20 -17.81
N GLU A 123 -0.89 -14.93 -17.93
CA GLU A 123 0.08 -14.26 -17.05
C GLU A 123 -0.56 -13.88 -15.71
N ILE A 124 -1.86 -13.53 -15.68
CA ILE A 124 -2.59 -13.27 -14.42
C ILE A 124 -2.47 -14.48 -13.49
N TRP A 125 -2.81 -15.68 -13.98
CA TRP A 125 -2.79 -16.90 -13.16
C TRP A 125 -1.38 -17.26 -12.66
N LYS A 126 -0.34 -17.00 -13.45
CA LYS A 126 1.05 -17.17 -13.00
C LYS A 126 1.40 -16.19 -11.88
N ARG A 127 0.95 -14.94 -11.98
CA ARG A 127 1.15 -13.92 -10.93
C ARG A 127 0.39 -14.26 -9.66
N VAL A 128 -0.84 -14.75 -9.78
CA VAL A 128 -1.65 -15.24 -8.66
C VAL A 128 -0.92 -16.37 -7.93
N ASP A 129 -0.47 -17.39 -8.65
CA ASP A 129 0.27 -18.53 -8.08
C ASP A 129 1.52 -18.07 -7.32
N ASP A 130 2.34 -17.23 -7.96
CA ASP A 130 3.57 -16.70 -7.40
C ASP A 130 3.31 -15.86 -6.14
N SER A 131 2.32 -14.97 -6.19
CA SER A 131 1.95 -14.09 -5.08
C SER A 131 1.39 -14.86 -3.88
N LEU A 132 0.52 -15.84 -4.11
CA LEU A 132 0.00 -16.70 -3.05
C LEU A 132 1.10 -17.54 -2.41
N LYS A 133 2.08 -18.01 -3.20
CA LYS A 133 3.25 -18.72 -2.68
C LYS A 133 4.12 -17.83 -1.81
N LYS A 134 4.43 -16.61 -2.26
CA LYS A 134 5.25 -15.62 -1.54
C LYS A 134 4.63 -15.18 -0.21
N THR A 135 3.31 -15.14 -0.13
CA THR A 135 2.58 -14.76 1.09
C THR A 135 2.11 -15.96 1.94
N GLY A 136 2.49 -17.20 1.55
CA GLY A 136 2.10 -18.42 2.27
C GLY A 136 0.60 -18.73 2.22
N MET A 137 -0.10 -18.27 1.16
CA MET A 137 -1.55 -18.40 1.03
C MET A 137 -2.01 -19.43 -0.01
N THR A 138 -1.10 -20.22 -0.59
CA THR A 138 -1.42 -21.22 -1.64
C THR A 138 -2.52 -22.20 -1.23
N ALA A 139 -2.52 -22.69 0.03
CA ALA A 139 -3.51 -23.61 0.54
C ALA A 139 -4.93 -23.01 0.62
N TYR A 140 -5.04 -21.70 0.60
CA TYR A 140 -6.30 -20.96 0.70
C TYR A 140 -6.80 -20.40 -0.63
N ARG A 141 -6.15 -20.75 -1.75
CA ARG A 141 -6.44 -20.25 -3.09
C ARG A 141 -7.93 -20.18 -3.42
N TYR A 142 -8.64 -21.28 -3.15
CA TYR A 142 -10.06 -21.44 -3.46
C TYR A 142 -10.99 -21.15 -2.28
N ALA A 143 -10.45 -20.65 -1.18
CA ALA A 143 -11.24 -20.31 0.00
C ALA A 143 -12.00 -18.99 -0.20
N SER A 144 -13.12 -18.87 0.50
CA SER A 144 -13.78 -17.56 0.65
C SER A 144 -13.01 -16.72 1.68
N PRO A 145 -12.68 -15.45 1.38
CA PRO A 145 -12.02 -14.54 2.33
C PRO A 145 -12.73 -14.43 3.67
N ASN A 146 -14.06 -14.56 3.70
CA ASN A 146 -14.87 -14.52 4.92
C ASN A 146 -14.58 -15.66 5.91
N LYS A 147 -13.93 -16.73 5.47
CA LYS A 147 -13.54 -17.88 6.31
C LYS A 147 -12.10 -17.78 6.83
N LEU A 148 -11.38 -16.72 6.48
CA LEU A 148 -9.98 -16.52 6.84
C LEU A 148 -9.85 -15.76 8.16
N SER A 149 -8.77 -16.04 8.91
CA SER A 149 -8.35 -15.20 10.04
C SER A 149 -7.90 -13.82 9.59
N GLY A 150 -7.83 -12.86 10.51
CA GLY A 150 -7.34 -11.51 10.20
C GLY A 150 -5.95 -11.50 9.56
N GLY A 151 -5.00 -12.29 10.10
CA GLY A 151 -3.65 -12.42 9.54
C GLY A 151 -3.64 -13.07 8.14
N GLN A 152 -4.51 -14.04 7.90
CA GLN A 152 -4.67 -14.64 6.57
C GLN A 152 -5.26 -13.65 5.57
N LYS A 153 -6.30 -12.91 5.95
CA LYS A 153 -6.87 -11.83 5.12
C LYS A 153 -5.82 -10.78 4.76
N GLN A 154 -5.01 -10.36 5.74
CA GLN A 154 -3.95 -9.40 5.50
C GLN A 154 -2.91 -9.92 4.50
N ARG A 155 -2.53 -11.19 4.58
CA ARG A 155 -1.63 -11.82 3.61
C ARG A 155 -2.26 -11.97 2.22
N VAL A 156 -3.57 -12.16 2.12
CA VAL A 156 -4.31 -12.11 0.83
C VAL A 156 -4.27 -10.69 0.25
N ALA A 157 -4.53 -9.67 1.05
CA ALA A 157 -4.44 -8.28 0.60
C ALA A 157 -3.02 -7.92 0.11
N ILE A 158 -1.98 -8.40 0.81
CA ILE A 158 -0.59 -8.26 0.36
C ILE A 158 -0.37 -9.02 -0.95
N ALA A 159 -0.89 -10.26 -1.09
CA ALA A 159 -0.76 -11.05 -2.32
C ALA A 159 -1.38 -10.31 -3.53
N GLY A 160 -2.55 -9.68 -3.36
CA GLY A 160 -3.19 -8.88 -4.40
C GLY A 160 -2.32 -7.71 -4.87
N VAL A 161 -1.65 -7.04 -3.93
CA VAL A 161 -0.70 -5.96 -4.25
C VAL A 161 0.55 -6.52 -4.96
N VAL A 162 1.12 -7.62 -4.45
CA VAL A 162 2.32 -8.28 -5.03
C VAL A 162 2.05 -8.77 -6.46
N ALA A 163 0.84 -9.24 -6.76
CA ALA A 163 0.46 -9.72 -8.10
C ALA A 163 0.53 -8.61 -9.16
N MET A 164 0.41 -7.34 -8.78
CA MET A 164 0.62 -6.20 -9.67
C MET A 164 2.10 -5.96 -10.00
N ARG A 165 3.04 -6.63 -9.30
CA ARG A 165 4.51 -6.47 -9.41
C ARG A 165 4.96 -5.02 -9.20
N PRO A 166 4.61 -4.40 -8.07
CA PRO A 166 5.02 -3.04 -7.76
C PRO A 166 6.52 -2.98 -7.44
N SER A 167 7.13 -1.81 -7.64
CA SER A 167 8.52 -1.54 -7.22
C SER A 167 8.63 -1.22 -5.73
N CYS A 168 7.52 -0.74 -5.14
CA CYS A 168 7.41 -0.37 -3.73
C CYS A 168 6.05 -0.81 -3.17
N ILE A 169 6.04 -1.27 -1.92
CA ILE A 169 4.82 -1.58 -1.16
C ILE A 169 4.78 -0.70 0.09
N VAL A 170 3.71 0.08 0.22
CA VAL A 170 3.41 0.89 1.39
C VAL A 170 2.36 0.18 2.23
N LEU A 171 2.70 -0.15 3.48
CA LEU A 171 1.82 -0.86 4.40
C LEU A 171 1.40 0.08 5.53
N ASP A 172 0.12 0.43 5.58
CA ASP A 172 -0.43 1.31 6.60
C ASP A 172 -0.95 0.48 7.77
N GLU A 173 -0.15 0.37 8.83
CA GLU A 173 -0.45 -0.37 10.06
C GLU A 173 -0.96 -1.83 9.82
N PRO A 174 -0.28 -2.63 9.00
CA PRO A 174 -0.82 -3.92 8.51
C PRO A 174 -0.99 -4.96 9.61
N THR A 175 -0.50 -4.70 10.81
CA THR A 175 -0.53 -5.65 11.94
C THR A 175 -1.35 -5.17 13.13
N ALA A 176 -1.94 -3.96 13.08
CA ALA A 176 -2.60 -3.34 14.22
C ALA A 176 -3.79 -4.15 14.78
N MET A 177 -4.49 -4.88 13.90
CA MET A 177 -5.70 -5.65 14.26
C MET A 177 -5.43 -7.16 14.42
N LEU A 178 -4.16 -7.58 14.46
CA LEU A 178 -3.78 -8.99 14.44
C LEU A 178 -3.31 -9.48 15.81
N ASP A 179 -3.57 -10.77 16.06
CA ASP A 179 -2.97 -11.51 17.16
C ASP A 179 -1.45 -11.66 16.98
N PRO A 180 -0.69 -12.05 18.01
CA PRO A 180 0.78 -12.14 17.92
C PRO A 180 1.29 -13.06 16.81
N ASN A 181 0.60 -14.18 16.53
CA ASN A 181 1.00 -15.10 15.46
C ASN A 181 0.75 -14.50 14.08
N GLY A 182 -0.44 -13.97 13.84
CA GLY A 182 -0.77 -13.29 12.57
C GLY A 182 0.15 -12.11 12.29
N ARG A 183 0.51 -11.33 13.32
CA ARG A 183 1.48 -10.24 13.22
C ARG A 183 2.84 -10.74 12.74
N ARG A 184 3.36 -11.80 13.36
CA ARG A 184 4.64 -12.40 12.97
C ARG A 184 4.59 -12.90 11.52
N GLU A 185 3.56 -13.65 11.13
CA GLU A 185 3.42 -14.20 9.78
C GLU A 185 3.36 -13.12 8.70
N VAL A 186 2.66 -12.00 8.97
CA VAL A 186 2.61 -10.85 8.05
C VAL A 186 3.97 -10.19 7.91
N LEU A 187 4.68 -9.94 9.02
CA LEU A 187 6.00 -9.30 9.00
C LEU A 187 7.05 -10.20 8.34
N GLU A 188 7.01 -11.52 8.55
CA GLU A 188 7.87 -12.49 7.88
C GLU A 188 7.65 -12.45 6.36
N ALA A 189 6.38 -12.49 5.89
CA ALA A 189 6.06 -12.42 4.47
C ALA A 189 6.56 -11.11 3.83
N VAL A 190 6.37 -9.97 4.49
CA VAL A 190 6.84 -8.66 4.01
C VAL A 190 8.37 -8.58 3.99
N SER A 191 9.04 -9.11 5.01
CA SER A 191 10.50 -9.18 5.06
C SER A 191 11.08 -10.03 3.94
N GLU A 192 10.45 -11.17 3.64
CA GLU A 192 10.87 -12.03 2.53
C GLU A 192 10.71 -11.35 1.17
N LEU A 193 9.64 -10.60 0.95
CA LEU A 193 9.45 -9.82 -0.28
C LEU A 193 10.57 -8.79 -0.48
N ASN A 194 10.99 -8.12 0.58
CA ASN A 194 12.13 -7.19 0.50
C ASN A 194 13.45 -7.92 0.23
N GLN A 195 13.78 -8.93 1.06
CA GLN A 195 15.10 -9.57 1.02
C GLN A 195 15.31 -10.45 -0.21
N LYS A 196 14.28 -11.15 -0.70
CA LYS A 196 14.40 -12.11 -1.80
C LYS A 196 14.02 -11.52 -3.16
N GLU A 197 13.09 -10.56 -3.18
CA GLU A 197 12.55 -9.99 -4.41
C GLU A 197 13.01 -8.55 -4.65
N ASN A 198 13.77 -7.99 -3.71
CA ASN A 198 14.26 -6.59 -3.76
C ASN A 198 13.14 -5.55 -3.91
N VAL A 199 11.94 -5.86 -3.40
CA VAL A 199 10.82 -4.92 -3.36
C VAL A 199 11.07 -3.90 -2.25
N THR A 200 10.95 -2.62 -2.55
CA THR A 200 11.03 -1.57 -1.53
C THR A 200 9.82 -1.68 -0.59
N VAL A 201 10.05 -1.64 0.71
CA VAL A 201 9.00 -1.75 1.71
C VAL A 201 8.97 -0.52 2.59
N ILE A 202 7.79 0.09 2.72
CA ILE A 202 7.54 1.17 3.67
C ILE A 202 6.46 0.69 4.63
N LEU A 203 6.87 0.46 5.88
CA LEU A 203 6.03 -0.05 6.94
C LEU A 203 5.67 1.07 7.91
N ILE A 204 4.39 1.43 7.98
CA ILE A 204 3.86 2.35 8.98
C ILE A 204 3.40 1.56 10.19
N THR A 205 3.89 1.94 11.35
CA THR A 205 3.54 1.26 12.61
C THR A 205 3.68 2.21 13.80
N HIS A 206 3.32 1.73 14.97
CA HIS A 206 3.46 2.44 16.26
C HIS A 206 4.74 2.10 16.96
#